data_9e1544a92adfa3722a4959b89f4439a3
#
_entry.id   9e1544a92adfa3722a4959b89f4439a3
#
_cell.length_a   1.000
_cell.length_b   1.000
_cell.length_c   1.000
_cell.angle_alpha   90.00
_cell.angle_beta   90.00
_cell.angle_gamma   90.00
#
_symmetry.space_group_name_H-M   'P 1'
#
loop_
_entity.id
_entity.type
_entity.pdbx_description
1 polymer ?
#
loop_
_entity_poly.entity_id
_entity_poly.type
_entity_poly.pdbx_seq_one_letter_code
_entity_poly.pdbx_strand_id
1 'polypeptide(L)'
;MKIFRVVMLCLACTGWLFAAATNKDADQTQKMILEEFDIDAKFLKSSHYASIKNSIKDGKRKEFARTVKNGYKHIPVLQKIIKESGIPESFLYLAMTESGFSNHIVSKKKAIGIWQFMESTAKLYGLRVDKYTDERKDPVAATAAATKYLQSLKNDFGKWYLAMMAYNCGEARLRAGIRKAGTTDLAALLDDKKSYIPKETKRFVKKILTTAHIAKEQDDLLAKTQALSGTNGIELSKINVPGGTTLMEVGDSIGLSLKKMKEYNMHLKFVYTPPTEKPYYLYIPANKTKMFSDNFEVAQNRKFEIYTVKENDTILSIAEKTGVNHKIIKEYNGLASNEIKPSQKLVIPSEQNVNYLAQYIVKSGDTLGEVSQKFDVALEDLKEANTLMSSNGSIGAKLAATE
;
A
#
# COMPACT_ATOMS: atom_id res chain seq x y z
N MET A 1 60.49 -8.12 -34.12
CA MET A 1 59.88 -6.84 -33.76
C MET A 1 58.65 -6.42 -34.58
N LYS A 2 58.06 -7.25 -35.43
CA LYS A 2 56.85 -6.92 -36.23
C LYS A 2 55.55 -7.59 -35.71
N ILE A 3 55.62 -8.56 -34.83
CA ILE A 3 54.44 -9.27 -34.29
C ILE A 3 53.77 -8.51 -33.10
N PHE A 4 54.53 -7.68 -32.38
CA PHE A 4 53.98 -6.92 -31.21
C PHE A 4 53.14 -5.69 -31.61
N ARG A 5 53.23 -5.17 -32.84
CA ARG A 5 52.43 -4.04 -33.32
C ARG A 5 51.01 -4.41 -33.79
N VAL A 6 50.78 -5.65 -34.24
CA VAL A 6 49.50 -6.09 -34.73
C VAL A 6 48.55 -6.43 -33.60
N VAL A 7 49.07 -6.96 -32.45
CA VAL A 7 48.23 -7.32 -31.29
C VAL A 7 47.71 -6.07 -30.57
N MET A 8 48.49 -4.96 -30.56
CA MET A 8 48.06 -3.69 -29.91
C MET A 8 46.99 -2.95 -30.71
N LEU A 9 46.92 -3.11 -32.05
CA LEU A 9 45.86 -2.49 -32.86
C LEU A 9 44.53 -3.22 -32.74
N CYS A 10 44.52 -4.56 -32.56
CA CYS A 10 43.27 -5.33 -32.36
C CYS A 10 42.62 -5.09 -31.01
N LEU A 11 43.40 -4.88 -29.92
CA LEU A 11 42.86 -4.58 -28.61
C LEU A 11 42.27 -3.15 -28.51
N ALA A 12 42.82 -2.18 -29.24
CA ALA A 12 42.23 -0.84 -29.33
C ALA A 12 40.90 -0.83 -30.12
N CYS A 13 40.80 -1.60 -31.23
CA CYS A 13 39.57 -1.68 -32.02
C CYS A 13 38.45 -2.41 -31.31
N THR A 14 38.74 -3.44 -30.50
CA THR A 14 37.71 -4.16 -29.72
C THR A 14 37.17 -3.30 -28.56
N GLY A 15 38.04 -2.51 -27.90
CA GLY A 15 37.64 -1.56 -26.86
C GLY A 15 36.72 -0.45 -27.40
N TRP A 16 36.98 0.06 -28.61
CA TRP A 16 36.13 1.06 -29.26
C TRP A 16 34.78 0.50 -29.73
N LEU A 17 34.75 -0.71 -30.22
CA LEU A 17 33.49 -1.41 -30.62
C LEU A 17 32.63 -1.70 -29.41
N PHE A 18 33.20 -2.14 -28.29
CA PHE A 18 32.45 -2.36 -27.04
C PHE A 18 31.91 -1.04 -26.45
N ALA A 19 32.73 0.01 -26.41
CA ALA A 19 32.32 1.34 -25.95
C ALA A 19 31.23 1.96 -26.84
N ALA A 20 31.29 1.75 -28.15
CA ALA A 20 30.31 2.25 -29.11
C ALA A 20 28.98 1.45 -28.99
N ALA A 21 29.01 0.15 -28.75
CA ALA A 21 27.84 -0.68 -28.51
C ALA A 21 27.13 -0.27 -27.20
N THR A 22 27.88 -0.11 -26.10
CA THR A 22 27.31 0.31 -24.80
C THR A 22 26.73 1.72 -24.83
N ASN A 23 27.32 2.67 -25.60
CA ASN A 23 26.75 4.00 -25.78
C ASN A 23 25.45 3.98 -26.60
N LYS A 24 25.36 3.14 -27.63
CA LYS A 24 24.17 3.01 -28.48
C LYS A 24 22.99 2.43 -27.71
N ASP A 25 23.24 1.44 -26.86
CA ASP A 25 22.24 0.86 -25.96
C ASP A 25 21.77 1.83 -24.89
N ALA A 26 22.69 2.62 -24.33
CA ALA A 26 22.34 3.66 -23.37
C ALA A 26 21.47 4.77 -23.98
N ASP A 27 21.77 5.21 -25.19
CA ASP A 27 20.97 6.21 -25.92
C ASP A 27 19.59 5.67 -26.29
N GLN A 28 19.48 4.41 -26.64
CA GLN A 28 18.20 3.76 -26.93
C GLN A 28 17.33 3.64 -25.68
N THR A 29 17.90 3.23 -24.56
CA THR A 29 17.22 3.15 -23.27
C THR A 29 16.67 4.52 -22.84
N GLN A 30 17.44 5.59 -23.04
CA GLN A 30 17.01 6.96 -22.70
C GLN A 30 15.79 7.38 -23.55
N LYS A 31 15.80 7.08 -24.84
CA LYS A 31 14.67 7.37 -25.73
C LYS A 31 13.43 6.59 -25.32
N MET A 32 13.56 5.29 -25.06
CA MET A 32 12.43 4.46 -24.59
C MET A 32 11.75 5.03 -23.34
N ILE A 33 12.52 5.47 -22.34
CA ILE A 33 11.94 6.08 -21.12
C ILE A 33 11.15 7.35 -21.45
N LEU A 34 11.65 8.19 -22.37
CA LEU A 34 10.94 9.40 -22.77
C LEU A 34 9.67 9.08 -23.56
N GLU A 35 9.75 8.12 -24.48
CA GLU A 35 8.62 7.65 -25.28
C GLU A 35 7.49 7.10 -24.40
N GLU A 36 7.80 6.33 -23.36
CA GLU A 36 6.79 5.83 -22.40
C GLU A 36 5.96 6.97 -21.76
N PHE A 37 6.55 8.15 -21.60
CA PHE A 37 5.85 9.31 -21.05
C PHE A 37 5.38 10.33 -22.09
N ASP A 38 5.42 10.01 -23.38
CA ASP A 38 5.17 10.95 -24.51
C ASP A 38 6.07 12.20 -24.51
N ILE A 39 7.28 12.08 -24.01
CA ILE A 39 8.24 13.19 -23.99
C ILE A 39 9.05 13.18 -25.29
N ASP A 40 9.05 14.32 -25.97
CA ASP A 40 9.79 14.50 -27.23
C ASP A 40 11.30 14.26 -27.01
N ALA A 41 11.95 13.54 -27.93
CA ALA A 41 13.37 13.21 -27.88
C ALA A 41 14.30 14.45 -27.84
N LYS A 42 13.82 15.64 -28.29
CA LYS A 42 14.56 16.92 -28.12
C LYS A 42 14.83 17.23 -26.65
N PHE A 43 14.04 16.71 -25.71
CA PHE A 43 14.25 16.90 -24.29
C PHE A 43 15.62 16.36 -23.82
N LEU A 44 16.18 15.35 -24.49
CA LEU A 44 17.53 14.82 -24.22
C LEU A 44 18.62 15.91 -24.31
N LYS A 45 18.40 16.94 -25.14
CA LYS A 45 19.32 18.06 -25.32
C LYS A 45 19.14 19.19 -24.29
N SER A 46 18.12 19.09 -23.43
CA SER A 46 17.81 20.13 -22.45
C SER A 46 18.75 20.08 -21.23
N SER A 47 18.99 21.25 -20.61
CA SER A 47 19.71 21.33 -19.34
C SER A 47 18.97 20.58 -18.21
N HIS A 48 17.66 20.44 -18.30
CA HIS A 48 16.85 19.66 -17.35
C HIS A 48 17.18 18.18 -17.41
N TYR A 49 17.32 17.62 -18.63
CA TYR A 49 17.73 16.23 -18.80
C TYR A 49 19.15 15.99 -18.31
N ALA A 50 20.08 16.88 -18.65
CA ALA A 50 21.45 16.83 -18.12
C ALA A 50 21.46 16.84 -16.58
N SER A 51 20.61 17.67 -15.95
CA SER A 51 20.44 17.70 -14.49
C SER A 51 19.89 16.38 -13.93
N ILE A 52 18.96 15.73 -14.62
CA ILE A 52 18.44 14.40 -14.24
C ILE A 52 19.59 13.39 -14.26
N LYS A 53 20.33 13.27 -15.35
CA LYS A 53 21.49 12.35 -15.47
C LYS A 53 22.53 12.60 -14.37
N ASN A 54 22.92 13.84 -14.17
CA ASN A 54 23.89 14.21 -13.14
C ASN A 54 23.40 13.95 -11.70
N SER A 55 22.10 13.80 -11.50
CA SER A 55 21.51 13.44 -10.20
C SER A 55 21.61 11.96 -9.88
N ILE A 56 21.87 11.10 -10.87
CA ILE A 56 21.98 9.64 -10.70
C ILE A 56 23.35 9.33 -10.09
N LYS A 57 23.37 9.18 -8.77
CA LYS A 57 24.56 8.86 -7.98
C LYS A 57 24.31 7.62 -7.14
N ASP A 58 25.36 7.03 -6.60
CA ASP A 58 25.27 5.79 -5.79
C ASP A 58 24.29 5.88 -4.63
N GLY A 59 24.18 7.05 -3.99
CA GLY A 59 23.20 7.27 -2.94
C GLY A 59 21.75 7.05 -3.43
N LYS A 60 21.41 7.52 -4.63
CA LYS A 60 20.08 7.32 -5.22
C LYS A 60 19.84 5.88 -5.69
N ARG A 61 20.87 5.20 -6.22
CA ARG A 61 20.80 3.78 -6.56
C ARG A 61 20.55 2.93 -5.30
N LYS A 62 21.24 3.23 -4.20
CA LYS A 62 21.02 2.57 -2.89
C LYS A 62 19.63 2.87 -2.33
N GLU A 63 19.15 4.12 -2.45
CA GLU A 63 17.79 4.49 -2.05
C GLU A 63 16.74 3.72 -2.86
N PHE A 64 16.91 3.64 -4.17
CA PHE A 64 16.05 2.86 -5.06
C PHE A 64 16.01 1.38 -4.63
N ALA A 65 17.18 0.75 -4.49
CA ALA A 65 17.28 -0.66 -4.10
C ALA A 65 16.60 -0.94 -2.73
N ARG A 66 16.80 -0.04 -1.75
CA ARG A 66 16.14 -0.13 -0.44
C ARG A 66 14.62 -0.01 -0.57
N THR A 67 14.14 0.91 -1.41
CA THR A 67 12.70 1.12 -1.59
C THR A 67 12.05 -0.06 -2.29
N VAL A 68 12.70 -0.63 -3.31
CA VAL A 68 12.26 -1.88 -3.96
C VAL A 68 12.20 -3.01 -2.95
N LYS A 69 13.25 -3.18 -2.12
CA LYS A 69 13.26 -4.19 -1.06
C LYS A 69 12.11 -4.02 -0.06
N ASN A 70 11.77 -2.79 0.31
CA ASN A 70 10.66 -2.53 1.23
C ASN A 70 9.28 -2.75 0.57
N GLY A 71 9.19 -2.49 -0.73
CA GLY A 71 7.96 -2.64 -1.51
C GLY A 71 7.71 -4.04 -2.09
N TYR A 72 8.60 -5.02 -1.86
CA TYR A 72 8.57 -6.32 -2.55
C TYR A 72 7.22 -7.05 -2.47
N LYS A 73 6.48 -6.88 -1.39
CA LYS A 73 5.14 -7.49 -1.20
C LYS A 73 4.07 -6.90 -2.13
N HIS A 74 4.23 -5.66 -2.54
CA HIS A 74 3.22 -4.92 -3.31
C HIS A 74 3.60 -4.79 -4.79
N ILE A 75 4.89 -4.64 -5.10
CA ILE A 75 5.37 -4.38 -6.45
C ILE A 75 4.78 -5.34 -7.50
N PRO A 76 4.76 -6.68 -7.31
CA PRO A 76 4.27 -7.59 -8.34
C PRO A 76 2.79 -7.39 -8.69
N VAL A 77 1.94 -7.17 -7.66
CA VAL A 77 0.51 -6.92 -7.91
C VAL A 77 0.28 -5.56 -8.55
N LEU A 78 1.05 -4.52 -8.17
CA LEU A 78 0.98 -3.21 -8.81
C LEU A 78 1.39 -3.31 -10.28
N GLN A 79 2.52 -3.96 -10.60
CA GLN A 79 2.99 -4.16 -11.96
C GLN A 79 1.95 -4.89 -12.82
N LYS A 80 1.37 -5.97 -12.30
CA LYS A 80 0.31 -6.72 -12.99
C LYS A 80 -0.87 -5.80 -13.35
N ILE A 81 -1.41 -5.06 -12.39
CA ILE A 81 -2.57 -4.18 -12.61
C ILE A 81 -2.24 -3.04 -13.58
N ILE A 82 -1.06 -2.42 -13.44
CA ILE A 82 -0.60 -1.35 -14.34
C ILE A 82 -0.52 -1.89 -15.78
N LYS A 83 0.12 -3.03 -15.97
CA LYS A 83 0.26 -3.68 -17.29
C LYS A 83 -1.10 -4.04 -17.90
N GLU A 84 -1.99 -4.65 -17.12
CA GLU A 84 -3.35 -5.02 -17.56
C GLU A 84 -4.21 -3.81 -17.90
N SER A 85 -3.94 -2.65 -17.30
CA SER A 85 -4.68 -1.40 -17.56
C SER A 85 -4.24 -0.68 -18.85
N GLY A 86 -3.12 -1.07 -19.47
CA GLY A 86 -2.60 -0.47 -20.68
C GLY A 86 -1.94 0.90 -20.52
N ILE A 87 -1.73 1.39 -19.29
CA ILE A 87 -0.90 2.58 -19.08
C ILE A 87 0.59 2.22 -19.03
N PRO A 88 1.51 3.17 -19.26
CA PRO A 88 2.94 2.90 -19.19
C PRO A 88 3.37 2.24 -17.87
N GLU A 89 4.16 1.18 -17.97
CA GLU A 89 4.63 0.43 -16.79
C GLU A 89 5.49 1.30 -15.86
N SER A 90 6.14 2.32 -16.38
CA SER A 90 6.91 3.32 -15.63
C SER A 90 6.08 4.15 -14.63
N PHE A 91 4.74 4.09 -14.67
CA PHE A 91 3.92 4.68 -13.61
C PHE A 91 4.07 3.95 -12.26
N LEU A 92 4.67 2.78 -12.22
CA LEU A 92 5.15 2.17 -10.98
C LEU A 92 6.08 3.12 -10.21
N TYR A 93 6.91 3.92 -10.90
CA TYR A 93 7.83 4.88 -10.28
C TYR A 93 7.13 6.14 -9.74
N LEU A 94 5.90 6.42 -10.20
CA LEU A 94 5.05 7.42 -9.59
C LEU A 94 4.63 6.94 -8.19
N ALA A 95 4.09 5.73 -8.05
CA ALA A 95 3.75 5.14 -6.76
C ALA A 95 4.97 5.07 -5.81
N MET A 96 6.13 4.70 -6.34
CA MET A 96 7.40 4.73 -5.60
C MET A 96 7.74 6.13 -5.10
N THR A 97 7.52 7.15 -5.93
CA THR A 97 7.83 8.55 -5.58
C THR A 97 6.87 9.11 -4.54
N GLU A 98 5.61 8.71 -4.58
CA GLU A 98 4.55 9.15 -3.66
C GLU A 98 4.75 8.60 -2.24
N SER A 99 5.07 7.32 -2.10
CA SER A 99 5.04 6.65 -0.79
C SER A 99 6.20 5.69 -0.50
N GLY A 100 7.06 5.42 -1.47
CA GLY A 100 8.01 4.31 -1.37
C GLY A 100 7.32 2.96 -1.23
N PHE A 101 6.14 2.79 -1.84
CA PHE A 101 5.27 1.61 -1.75
C PHE A 101 4.69 1.33 -0.36
N SER A 102 4.59 2.34 0.50
CA SER A 102 4.03 2.17 1.84
C SER A 102 2.53 2.44 1.87
N ASN A 103 1.75 1.49 2.38
CA ASN A 103 0.31 1.62 2.61
C ASN A 103 -0.05 2.49 3.81
N HIS A 104 0.92 2.72 4.71
CA HIS A 104 0.66 3.38 6.00
C HIS A 104 0.83 4.89 5.95
N ILE A 105 1.51 5.41 4.92
CA ILE A 105 1.86 6.84 4.86
C ILE A 105 0.61 7.69 4.74
N VAL A 106 0.54 8.68 5.63
CA VAL A 106 -0.46 9.75 5.61
C VAL A 106 0.28 11.08 5.49
N SER A 107 0.02 11.83 4.44
CA SER A 107 0.64 13.14 4.23
C SER A 107 0.02 14.21 5.15
N LYS A 108 0.69 15.36 5.29
CA LYS A 108 0.14 16.52 6.00
C LYS A 108 -1.22 16.97 5.45
N LYS A 109 -1.48 16.73 4.16
CA LYS A 109 -2.74 17.04 3.47
C LYS A 109 -3.75 15.89 3.53
N LYS A 110 -3.50 14.84 4.33
CA LYS A 110 -4.34 13.65 4.48
C LYS A 110 -4.47 12.80 3.19
N ALA A 111 -3.48 12.88 2.30
CA ALA A 111 -3.32 11.88 1.25
C ALA A 111 -2.82 10.58 1.86
N ILE A 112 -3.34 9.42 1.40
CA ILE A 112 -3.12 8.13 2.06
C ILE A 112 -2.72 7.05 1.06
N GLY A 113 -1.86 6.14 1.53
CA GLY A 113 -1.54 4.86 0.90
C GLY A 113 -0.47 4.95 -0.18
N ILE A 114 -0.30 3.87 -0.91
CA ILE A 114 0.75 3.73 -1.94
C ILE A 114 0.68 4.85 -2.98
N TRP A 115 -0.52 5.23 -3.39
CA TRP A 115 -0.79 6.22 -4.43
C TRP A 115 -1.06 7.63 -3.89
N GLN A 116 -1.01 7.83 -2.59
CA GLN A 116 -1.27 9.12 -1.92
C GLN A 116 -2.57 9.81 -2.39
N PHE A 117 -3.65 9.03 -2.47
CA PHE A 117 -4.95 9.57 -2.84
C PHE A 117 -5.50 10.54 -1.80
N MET A 118 -5.99 11.69 -2.27
CA MET A 118 -6.93 12.51 -1.51
C MET A 118 -8.30 11.82 -1.45
N GLU A 119 -9.04 12.00 -0.36
CA GLU A 119 -10.31 11.29 -0.16
C GLU A 119 -11.34 11.56 -1.27
N SER A 120 -11.48 12.83 -1.70
CA SER A 120 -12.40 13.19 -2.77
C SER A 120 -12.07 12.50 -4.10
N THR A 121 -10.78 12.50 -4.47
CA THR A 121 -10.31 11.83 -5.70
C THR A 121 -10.48 10.31 -5.58
N ALA A 122 -10.17 9.73 -4.43
CA ALA A 122 -10.35 8.31 -4.19
C ALA A 122 -11.81 7.87 -4.42
N LYS A 123 -12.76 8.59 -3.84
CA LYS A 123 -14.20 8.34 -4.01
C LYS A 123 -14.65 8.50 -5.46
N LEU A 124 -14.14 9.52 -6.17
CA LEU A 124 -14.46 9.76 -7.58
C LEU A 124 -14.05 8.57 -8.47
N TYR A 125 -12.93 7.90 -8.13
CA TYR A 125 -12.43 6.73 -8.88
C TYR A 125 -12.84 5.39 -8.26
N GLY A 126 -13.88 5.39 -7.41
CA GLY A 126 -14.58 4.20 -6.95
C GLY A 126 -14.02 3.55 -5.68
N LEU A 127 -13.09 4.21 -4.98
CA LEU A 127 -12.61 3.72 -3.69
C LEU A 127 -13.59 4.07 -2.57
N ARG A 128 -13.90 3.10 -1.76
CA ARG A 128 -14.72 3.29 -0.57
C ARG A 128 -13.87 3.90 0.56
N VAL A 129 -14.29 5.07 1.01
CA VAL A 129 -13.72 5.75 2.17
C VAL A 129 -14.86 6.20 3.06
N ASP A 130 -15.06 5.48 4.15
CA ASP A 130 -16.16 5.72 5.09
C ASP A 130 -15.74 5.46 6.56
N LYS A 131 -16.72 5.28 7.44
CA LYS A 131 -16.49 4.98 8.86
C LYS A 131 -15.75 3.65 9.04
N TYR A 132 -16.00 2.64 8.21
CA TYR A 132 -15.53 1.27 8.39
C TYR A 132 -14.31 0.93 7.54
N THR A 133 -14.16 1.59 6.39
CA THR A 133 -13.14 1.26 5.41
C THR A 133 -12.40 2.48 4.90
N ASP A 134 -11.15 2.26 4.47
CA ASP A 134 -10.35 3.22 3.71
C ASP A 134 -9.56 2.46 2.63
N GLU A 135 -10.18 2.28 1.46
CA GLU A 135 -9.60 1.51 0.35
C GLU A 135 -8.39 2.19 -0.30
N ARG A 136 -8.03 3.41 0.10
CA ARG A 136 -6.73 4.01 -0.25
C ARG A 136 -5.54 3.21 0.31
N LYS A 137 -5.79 2.40 1.34
CA LYS A 137 -4.83 1.47 1.96
C LYS A 137 -4.84 0.08 1.34
N ASP A 138 -5.73 -0.18 0.39
CA ASP A 138 -5.77 -1.42 -0.38
C ASP A 138 -4.85 -1.30 -1.61
N PRO A 139 -3.74 -2.05 -1.70
CA PRO A 139 -2.82 -1.95 -2.83
C PRO A 139 -3.47 -2.25 -4.18
N VAL A 140 -4.40 -3.21 -4.20
CA VAL A 140 -5.09 -3.66 -5.41
C VAL A 140 -6.12 -2.65 -5.86
N ALA A 141 -7.06 -2.29 -4.97
CA ALA A 141 -8.12 -1.33 -5.27
C ALA A 141 -7.56 0.05 -5.60
N ALA A 142 -6.59 0.54 -4.78
CA ALA A 142 -5.97 1.84 -5.01
C ALA A 142 -5.18 1.88 -6.32
N THR A 143 -4.52 0.80 -6.72
CA THR A 143 -3.82 0.76 -8.01
C THR A 143 -4.80 0.79 -9.18
N ALA A 144 -5.87 0.00 -9.12
CA ALA A 144 -6.92 0.03 -10.15
C ALA A 144 -7.59 1.43 -10.26
N ALA A 145 -7.78 2.13 -9.15
CA ALA A 145 -8.27 3.50 -9.15
C ALA A 145 -7.24 4.48 -9.74
N ALA A 146 -5.95 4.32 -9.41
CA ALA A 146 -4.88 5.18 -9.90
C ALA A 146 -4.69 5.05 -11.40
N THR A 147 -4.78 3.84 -11.96
CA THR A 147 -4.69 3.64 -13.41
C THR A 147 -5.84 4.32 -14.15
N LYS A 148 -7.06 4.24 -13.63
CA LYS A 148 -8.23 4.97 -14.17
C LYS A 148 -8.05 6.49 -14.10
N TYR A 149 -7.55 7.00 -12.98
CA TYR A 149 -7.29 8.43 -12.83
C TYR A 149 -6.22 8.91 -13.79
N LEU A 150 -5.10 8.20 -13.91
CA LEU A 150 -4.02 8.52 -14.85
C LEU A 150 -4.52 8.49 -16.30
N GLN A 151 -5.35 7.50 -16.66
CA GLN A 151 -5.95 7.43 -18.00
C GLN A 151 -6.89 8.61 -18.28
N SER A 152 -7.71 9.03 -17.30
CA SER A 152 -8.54 10.22 -17.40
C SER A 152 -7.69 11.47 -17.63
N LEU A 153 -6.62 11.63 -16.85
CA LEU A 153 -5.69 12.76 -17.01
C LEU A 153 -4.98 12.74 -18.37
N LYS A 154 -4.63 11.55 -18.87
CA LYS A 154 -4.06 11.39 -20.22
C LYS A 154 -5.04 11.84 -21.30
N ASN A 155 -6.31 11.46 -21.17
CA ASN A 155 -7.36 11.87 -22.10
C ASN A 155 -7.53 13.39 -22.10
N ASP A 156 -7.49 14.03 -20.93
CA ASP A 156 -7.66 15.46 -20.73
C ASP A 156 -6.49 16.31 -21.24
N PHE A 157 -5.26 15.82 -21.08
CA PHE A 157 -4.05 16.58 -21.38
C PHE A 157 -3.27 16.08 -22.61
N GLY A 158 -3.66 14.93 -23.16
CA GLY A 158 -3.11 14.38 -24.39
C GLY A 158 -1.75 13.70 -24.25
N LYS A 159 -1.02 13.89 -23.13
CA LYS A 159 0.34 13.36 -22.93
C LYS A 159 0.54 12.82 -21.52
N TRP A 160 1.27 11.70 -21.39
CA TRP A 160 1.51 11.04 -20.11
C TRP A 160 2.30 11.90 -19.12
N TYR A 161 3.32 12.66 -19.57
CA TYR A 161 4.02 13.55 -18.65
C TYR A 161 3.13 14.69 -18.12
N LEU A 162 2.14 15.15 -18.90
CA LEU A 162 1.16 16.10 -18.41
C LEU A 162 0.18 15.46 -17.43
N ALA A 163 -0.25 14.23 -17.69
CA ALA A 163 -1.05 13.44 -16.73
C ALA A 163 -0.31 13.29 -15.40
N MET A 164 0.98 12.94 -15.43
CA MET A 164 1.85 12.87 -14.25
C MET A 164 1.91 14.20 -13.49
N MET A 165 2.03 15.32 -14.20
CA MET A 165 2.06 16.67 -13.60
C MET A 165 0.72 17.01 -12.97
N ALA A 166 -0.40 16.72 -13.67
CA ALA A 166 -1.77 16.96 -13.19
C ALA A 166 -2.07 16.12 -11.94
N TYR A 167 -1.61 14.86 -11.90
CA TYR A 167 -1.74 14.00 -10.72
C TYR A 167 -1.16 14.66 -9.46
N ASN A 168 0.02 15.26 -9.59
CA ASN A 168 0.73 15.88 -8.46
C ASN A 168 0.16 17.26 -8.07
N CYS A 169 -0.09 18.15 -9.04
CA CYS A 169 -0.49 19.53 -8.70
C CYS A 169 -1.99 19.82 -8.85
N GLY A 170 -2.75 18.90 -9.41
CA GLY A 170 -4.15 19.08 -9.76
C GLY A 170 -4.35 19.71 -11.15
N GLU A 171 -5.42 19.30 -11.81
CA GLU A 171 -5.77 19.65 -13.19
C GLU A 171 -5.87 21.15 -13.42
N ALA A 172 -6.62 21.86 -12.57
CA ALA A 172 -6.84 23.29 -12.70
C ALA A 172 -5.52 24.08 -12.67
N ARG A 173 -4.60 23.68 -11.79
CA ARG A 173 -3.31 24.34 -11.66
C ARG A 173 -2.41 24.07 -12.86
N LEU A 174 -2.42 22.84 -13.39
CA LEU A 174 -1.69 22.52 -14.61
C LEU A 174 -2.25 23.28 -15.82
N ARG A 175 -3.57 23.30 -16.01
CA ARG A 175 -4.21 24.07 -17.10
C ARG A 175 -3.85 25.58 -17.04
N ALA A 176 -3.86 26.16 -15.85
CA ALA A 176 -3.43 27.55 -15.66
C ALA A 176 -1.94 27.76 -16.01
N GLY A 177 -1.09 26.81 -15.62
CA GLY A 177 0.35 26.83 -15.94
C GLY A 177 0.62 26.76 -17.45
N ILE A 178 -0.04 25.85 -18.14
CA ILE A 178 0.05 25.68 -19.60
C ILE A 178 -0.39 26.96 -20.32
N ARG A 179 -1.56 27.53 -19.93
CA ARG A 179 -2.03 28.81 -20.51
C ARG A 179 -0.99 29.94 -20.33
N LYS A 180 -0.41 30.05 -19.12
CA LYS A 180 0.59 31.06 -18.82
C LYS A 180 1.91 30.84 -19.59
N ALA A 181 2.26 29.58 -19.83
CA ALA A 181 3.46 29.23 -20.60
C ALA A 181 3.28 29.38 -22.12
N GLY A 182 2.03 29.33 -22.61
CA GLY A 182 1.71 29.30 -24.04
C GLY A 182 2.16 28.02 -24.75
N THR A 183 2.56 26.98 -23.99
CA THR A 183 3.10 25.74 -24.53
C THR A 183 2.93 24.58 -23.58
N THR A 184 2.92 23.37 -24.14
CA THR A 184 2.98 22.10 -23.40
C THR A 184 4.39 21.51 -23.38
N ASP A 185 5.41 22.15 -23.96
CA ASP A 185 6.76 21.64 -23.99
C ASP A 185 7.32 21.41 -22.57
N LEU A 186 7.82 20.19 -22.32
CA LEU A 186 8.25 19.82 -20.96
C LEU A 186 9.44 20.68 -20.48
N ALA A 187 10.39 20.98 -21.34
CA ALA A 187 11.54 21.79 -20.93
C ALA A 187 11.12 23.21 -20.54
N ALA A 188 10.20 23.81 -21.30
CA ALA A 188 9.64 25.12 -20.97
C ALA A 188 8.85 25.10 -19.65
N LEU A 189 8.03 24.06 -19.41
CA LEU A 189 7.26 23.92 -18.17
C LEU A 189 8.15 23.68 -16.94
N LEU A 190 9.31 23.03 -17.12
CA LEU A 190 10.26 22.77 -16.04
C LEU A 190 11.23 23.94 -15.77
N ASP A 191 11.20 25.03 -16.56
CA ASP A 191 12.08 26.18 -16.35
C ASP A 191 11.93 26.74 -14.92
N ASP A 192 13.00 26.62 -14.12
CA ASP A 192 13.00 27.02 -12.72
C ASP A 192 12.93 28.56 -12.53
N LYS A 193 13.26 29.35 -13.58
CA LYS A 193 13.12 30.81 -13.59
C LYS A 193 11.68 31.26 -13.80
N LYS A 194 10.79 30.37 -14.30
CA LYS A 194 9.40 30.65 -14.58
C LYS A 194 8.48 29.95 -13.57
N SER A 195 7.49 30.67 -13.07
CA SER A 195 6.51 30.15 -12.12
C SER A 195 5.26 29.59 -12.80
N TYR A 196 5.41 28.91 -13.95
CA TYR A 196 4.31 28.29 -14.66
C TYR A 196 3.73 27.12 -13.88
N ILE A 197 4.60 26.28 -13.35
CA ILE A 197 4.28 25.05 -12.63
C ILE A 197 4.91 25.11 -11.23
N PRO A 198 4.26 24.56 -10.18
CA PRO A 198 4.81 24.53 -8.84
C PRO A 198 6.20 23.88 -8.80
N LYS A 199 7.10 24.41 -7.98
CA LYS A 199 8.46 23.84 -7.79
C LYS A 199 8.42 22.40 -7.32
N GLU A 200 7.41 22.03 -6.52
CA GLU A 200 7.18 20.66 -6.07
C GLU A 200 6.93 19.73 -7.27
N THR A 201 6.04 20.12 -8.18
CA THR A 201 5.70 19.34 -9.37
C THR A 201 6.88 19.21 -10.33
N LYS A 202 7.67 20.25 -10.52
CA LYS A 202 8.90 20.17 -11.31
C LYS A 202 9.87 19.15 -10.74
N ARG A 203 10.07 19.16 -9.41
CA ARG A 203 10.91 18.17 -8.71
C ARG A 203 10.33 16.75 -8.80
N PHE A 204 9.01 16.63 -8.72
CA PHE A 204 8.29 15.36 -8.83
C PHE A 204 8.56 14.68 -10.19
N VAL A 205 8.37 15.40 -11.29
CA VAL A 205 8.68 14.89 -12.64
C VAL A 205 10.14 14.48 -12.77
N LYS A 206 11.07 15.37 -12.35
CA LYS A 206 12.52 15.06 -12.38
C LYS A 206 12.83 13.80 -11.56
N LYS A 207 12.19 13.60 -10.40
CA LYS A 207 12.38 12.41 -9.55
C LYS A 207 11.89 11.15 -10.24
N ILE A 208 10.72 11.17 -10.86
CA ILE A 208 10.16 10.00 -11.57
C ILE A 208 11.07 9.60 -12.73
N LEU A 209 11.49 10.56 -13.56
CA LEU A 209 12.42 10.30 -14.67
C LEU A 209 13.78 9.76 -14.17
N THR A 210 14.32 10.33 -13.08
CA THR A 210 15.55 9.81 -12.44
C THR A 210 15.34 8.35 -11.98
N THR A 211 14.20 8.05 -11.36
CA THR A 211 13.89 6.70 -10.87
C THR A 211 13.73 5.72 -12.02
N ALA A 212 13.07 6.13 -13.12
CA ALA A 212 12.94 5.31 -14.32
C ALA A 212 14.30 4.94 -14.94
N HIS A 213 15.23 5.89 -14.99
CA HIS A 213 16.61 5.62 -15.44
C HIS A 213 17.33 4.62 -14.53
N ILE A 214 17.27 4.81 -13.21
CA ILE A 214 17.91 3.91 -12.26
C ILE A 214 17.29 2.50 -12.37
N ALA A 215 15.99 2.41 -12.55
CA ALA A 215 15.30 1.14 -12.69
C ALA A 215 15.75 0.38 -13.92
N LYS A 216 15.91 1.06 -15.06
CA LYS A 216 16.43 0.42 -16.29
C LYS A 216 17.90 -0.01 -16.15
N GLU A 217 18.70 0.71 -15.38
CA GLU A 217 20.07 0.27 -15.05
C GLU A 217 20.10 -0.94 -14.09
N GLN A 218 19.01 -1.18 -13.35
CA GLN A 218 18.88 -2.22 -12.32
C GLN A 218 17.68 -3.17 -12.60
N ASP A 219 17.42 -3.48 -13.86
CA ASP A 219 16.29 -4.32 -14.28
C ASP A 219 16.23 -5.66 -13.51
N ASP A 220 17.37 -6.28 -13.22
CA ASP A 220 17.46 -7.50 -12.42
C ASP A 220 16.86 -7.35 -11.02
N LEU A 221 16.87 -6.15 -10.44
CA LEU A 221 16.38 -5.95 -9.08
C LEU A 221 14.85 -6.03 -9.01
N LEU A 222 14.15 -5.49 -10.01
CA LEU A 222 12.69 -5.61 -10.10
C LEU A 222 12.27 -7.04 -10.46
N ALA A 223 12.99 -7.70 -11.38
CA ALA A 223 12.76 -9.11 -11.72
C ALA A 223 12.93 -10.02 -10.50
N LYS A 224 13.93 -9.77 -9.64
CA LYS A 224 14.14 -10.48 -8.38
C LYS A 224 12.98 -10.31 -7.39
N THR A 225 12.25 -9.19 -7.40
CA THR A 225 11.07 -9.04 -6.53
C THR A 225 9.94 -9.97 -6.94
N GLN A 226 9.78 -10.25 -8.24
CA GLN A 226 8.81 -11.23 -8.74
C GLN A 226 9.21 -12.66 -8.33
N ALA A 227 10.50 -13.00 -8.42
CA ALA A 227 11.01 -14.29 -7.96
C ALA A 227 10.85 -14.47 -6.43
N LEU A 228 11.12 -13.42 -5.64
CA LEU A 228 10.90 -13.44 -4.20
C LEU A 228 9.43 -13.55 -3.82
N SER A 229 8.51 -12.97 -4.61
CA SER A 229 7.07 -13.16 -4.38
C SER A 229 6.62 -14.58 -4.71
N GLY A 230 7.25 -15.25 -5.70
CA GLY A 230 6.98 -16.66 -6.01
C GLY A 230 7.47 -17.63 -4.94
N THR A 231 8.51 -17.27 -4.17
CA THR A 231 9.11 -18.13 -3.13
C THR A 231 8.70 -17.76 -1.71
N ASN A 232 8.44 -16.48 -1.43
CA ASN A 232 8.08 -15.93 -0.12
C ASN A 232 6.94 -14.90 -0.19
N GLY A 233 6.49 -14.51 -1.37
CA GLY A 233 5.35 -13.63 -1.60
C GLY A 233 4.06 -14.43 -1.51
N ILE A 234 3.21 -14.07 -0.57
CA ILE A 234 1.89 -14.68 -0.46
C ILE A 234 1.02 -14.03 -1.53
N GLU A 235 0.67 -14.80 -2.56
CA GLU A 235 -0.37 -14.39 -3.49
C GLU A 235 -1.69 -14.31 -2.73
N LEU A 236 -2.35 -13.15 -2.80
CA LEU A 236 -3.61 -12.92 -2.11
C LEU A 236 -4.80 -13.12 -3.05
N SER A 237 -5.77 -13.85 -2.59
CA SER A 237 -7.08 -14.00 -3.23
C SER A 237 -8.11 -13.14 -2.54
N LYS A 238 -8.96 -12.52 -3.33
CA LYS A 238 -10.12 -11.76 -2.87
C LYS A 238 -11.28 -12.72 -2.65
N ILE A 239 -11.80 -12.76 -1.42
CA ILE A 239 -13.01 -13.52 -1.05
C ILE A 239 -14.11 -12.55 -0.66
N ASN A 240 -15.36 -12.93 -0.90
CA ASN A 240 -16.52 -12.16 -0.43
C ASN A 240 -17.11 -12.83 0.80
N VAL A 241 -17.30 -12.06 1.84
CA VAL A 241 -17.92 -12.50 3.08
C VAL A 241 -19.10 -11.59 3.40
N PRO A 242 -20.09 -12.08 4.13
CA PRO A 242 -21.20 -11.24 4.56
C PRO A 242 -20.72 -10.03 5.40
N GLY A 243 -21.52 -8.95 5.41
CA GLY A 243 -21.23 -7.76 6.26
C GLY A 243 -21.17 -8.11 7.74
N GLY A 244 -20.25 -7.51 8.48
CA GLY A 244 -20.04 -7.79 9.90
C GLY A 244 -19.19 -9.04 10.19
N THR A 245 -18.68 -9.76 9.17
CA THR A 245 -17.75 -10.88 9.37
C THR A 245 -16.45 -10.36 9.99
N THR A 246 -15.96 -10.99 11.05
CA THR A 246 -14.71 -10.63 11.68
C THR A 246 -13.51 -11.21 10.94
N LEU A 247 -12.38 -10.54 11.04
CA LEU A 247 -11.11 -11.06 10.53
C LEU A 247 -10.68 -12.35 11.24
N MET A 248 -11.18 -12.56 12.44
CA MET A 248 -10.89 -13.70 13.27
C MET A 248 -11.66 -14.93 12.80
N GLU A 249 -13.00 -14.83 12.60
CA GLU A 249 -13.79 -15.93 12.02
C GLU A 249 -13.16 -16.47 10.72
N VAL A 250 -12.70 -15.56 9.85
CA VAL A 250 -12.01 -15.96 8.61
C VAL A 250 -10.63 -16.51 8.91
N GLY A 251 -9.88 -15.88 9.83
CA GLY A 251 -8.56 -16.34 10.25
C GLY A 251 -8.58 -17.77 10.77
N ASP A 252 -9.49 -18.06 11.68
CA ASP A 252 -9.65 -19.38 12.31
C ASP A 252 -10.01 -20.46 11.28
N SER A 253 -10.92 -20.14 10.34
CA SER A 253 -11.30 -21.08 9.28
C SER A 253 -10.14 -21.52 8.38
N ILE A 254 -9.06 -20.72 8.34
CA ILE A 254 -7.88 -20.97 7.49
C ILE A 254 -6.56 -21.12 8.27
N GLY A 255 -6.63 -21.12 9.61
CA GLY A 255 -5.47 -21.27 10.49
C GLY A 255 -4.51 -20.06 10.44
N LEU A 256 -5.05 -18.82 10.42
CA LEU A 256 -4.27 -17.58 10.44
C LEU A 256 -4.64 -16.70 11.62
N SER A 257 -3.61 -16.14 12.26
CA SER A 257 -3.79 -15.21 13.35
C SER A 257 -4.46 -13.90 12.92
N LEU A 258 -5.16 -13.24 13.85
CA LEU A 258 -5.77 -11.92 13.63
C LEU A 258 -4.74 -10.89 13.14
N LYS A 259 -3.48 -10.95 13.64
CA LYS A 259 -2.37 -10.11 13.18
C LYS A 259 -2.13 -10.25 11.68
N LYS A 260 -2.05 -11.50 11.19
CA LYS A 260 -1.88 -11.77 9.76
C LYS A 260 -3.07 -11.32 8.94
N MET A 261 -4.28 -11.56 9.41
CA MET A 261 -5.49 -11.09 8.74
C MET A 261 -5.55 -9.56 8.65
N LYS A 262 -5.15 -8.83 9.69
CA LYS A 262 -5.00 -7.36 9.66
C LYS A 262 -3.95 -6.90 8.64
N GLU A 263 -2.81 -7.58 8.53
CA GLU A 263 -1.77 -7.25 7.54
C GLU A 263 -2.28 -7.33 6.09
N TYR A 264 -3.13 -8.32 5.79
CA TYR A 264 -3.72 -8.48 4.45
C TYR A 264 -4.90 -7.55 4.18
N ASN A 265 -5.57 -7.07 5.23
CA ASN A 265 -6.83 -6.33 5.15
C ASN A 265 -6.74 -4.93 5.75
N MET A 266 -5.64 -4.21 5.46
CA MET A 266 -5.35 -2.87 6.02
C MET A 266 -6.35 -1.79 5.63
N HIS A 267 -7.18 -2.03 4.62
CA HIS A 267 -8.28 -1.16 4.22
C HIS A 267 -9.43 -1.14 5.23
N LEU A 268 -9.53 -2.16 6.08
CA LEU A 268 -10.50 -2.16 7.18
C LEU A 268 -9.98 -1.31 8.34
N LYS A 269 -10.86 -0.46 8.88
CA LYS A 269 -10.57 0.35 10.08
C LYS A 269 -10.83 -0.41 11.38
N PHE A 270 -11.55 -1.52 11.28
CA PHE A 270 -11.92 -2.40 12.40
C PHE A 270 -11.55 -3.84 12.08
N VAL A 271 -11.70 -4.71 13.04
CA VAL A 271 -11.43 -6.15 12.89
C VAL A 271 -12.57 -6.92 12.22
N TYR A 272 -13.50 -6.23 11.60
CA TYR A 272 -14.66 -6.80 10.92
C TYR A 272 -15.00 -6.02 9.65
N THR A 273 -15.70 -6.66 8.72
CA THR A 273 -16.20 -6.02 7.50
C THR A 273 -17.36 -5.09 7.81
N PRO A 274 -17.64 -4.08 6.96
CA PRO A 274 -18.77 -3.18 7.19
C PRO A 274 -20.05 -3.96 7.52
N PRO A 275 -20.73 -3.65 8.65
CA PRO A 275 -21.92 -4.37 9.09
C PRO A 275 -23.13 -3.91 8.26
N THR A 276 -23.21 -4.36 7.03
CA THR A 276 -24.28 -4.07 6.07
C THR A 276 -24.83 -5.36 5.51
N GLU A 277 -26.01 -5.32 4.93
CA GLU A 277 -26.62 -6.49 4.25
C GLU A 277 -25.82 -6.93 3.02
N LYS A 278 -25.04 -6.03 2.43
CA LYS A 278 -24.21 -6.34 1.27
C LYS A 278 -22.92 -7.03 1.69
N PRO A 279 -22.52 -8.10 1.00
CA PRO A 279 -21.21 -8.71 1.19
C PRO A 279 -20.08 -7.71 1.01
N TYR A 280 -18.99 -7.92 1.73
CA TYR A 280 -17.77 -7.16 1.56
C TYR A 280 -16.58 -8.11 1.36
N TYR A 281 -15.52 -7.60 0.75
CA TYR A 281 -14.38 -8.45 0.43
C TYR A 281 -13.31 -8.43 1.52
N LEU A 282 -12.58 -9.54 1.59
CA LEU A 282 -11.34 -9.71 2.34
C LEU A 282 -10.27 -10.32 1.44
N TYR A 283 -9.03 -10.13 1.82
CA TYR A 283 -7.90 -10.83 1.24
C TYR A 283 -7.42 -11.93 2.16
N ILE A 284 -7.20 -13.10 1.58
CA ILE A 284 -6.56 -14.26 2.21
C ILE A 284 -5.46 -14.80 1.28
N PRO A 285 -4.48 -15.58 1.76
CA PRO A 285 -3.54 -16.28 0.90
C PRO A 285 -4.24 -17.17 -0.12
N ALA A 286 -3.82 -17.11 -1.39
CA ALA A 286 -4.46 -17.87 -2.46
C ALA A 286 -4.46 -19.38 -2.20
N ASN A 287 -3.42 -19.91 -1.58
CA ASN A 287 -3.31 -21.32 -1.20
C ASN A 287 -4.25 -21.71 -0.03
N LYS A 288 -4.94 -20.77 0.58
CA LYS A 288 -5.91 -20.98 1.66
C LYS A 288 -7.38 -20.90 1.19
N THR A 289 -7.64 -20.58 -0.07
CA THR A 289 -9.01 -20.43 -0.59
C THR A 289 -9.81 -21.70 -0.47
N LYS A 290 -9.22 -22.87 -0.71
CA LYS A 290 -9.89 -24.15 -0.53
C LYS A 290 -10.26 -24.38 0.94
N MET A 291 -9.30 -24.16 1.85
CA MET A 291 -9.56 -24.31 3.29
C MET A 291 -10.67 -23.36 3.77
N PHE A 292 -10.69 -22.13 3.25
CA PHE A 292 -11.76 -21.17 3.51
C PHE A 292 -13.12 -21.71 3.04
N SER A 293 -13.20 -22.21 1.80
CA SER A 293 -14.47 -22.73 1.27
C SER A 293 -14.97 -23.98 2.01
N ASP A 294 -14.05 -24.78 2.55
CA ASP A 294 -14.39 -26.03 3.25
C ASP A 294 -14.77 -25.78 4.71
N ASN A 295 -14.18 -24.78 5.37
CA ASN A 295 -14.31 -24.59 6.83
C ASN A 295 -15.08 -23.32 7.23
N PHE A 296 -15.23 -22.33 6.33
CA PHE A 296 -15.92 -21.11 6.67
C PHE A 296 -17.44 -21.31 6.57
N GLU A 297 -18.04 -21.48 7.72
CA GLU A 297 -19.50 -21.49 7.84
C GLU A 297 -20.01 -20.07 8.06
N VAL A 298 -20.94 -19.65 7.20
CA VAL A 298 -21.69 -18.42 7.43
C VAL A 298 -22.56 -18.65 8.66
N ALA A 299 -22.17 -18.11 9.80
CA ALA A 299 -22.97 -18.20 11.01
C ALA A 299 -24.41 -17.76 10.70
N GLN A 300 -25.37 -18.69 10.80
CA GLN A 300 -26.77 -18.42 10.51
C GLN A 300 -27.38 -17.38 11.46
N ASN A 301 -26.75 -17.16 12.61
CA ASN A 301 -27.08 -16.15 13.60
C ASN A 301 -25.94 -15.15 13.73
N ARG A 302 -25.86 -14.19 12.81
CA ARG A 302 -24.91 -13.12 12.93
C ARG A 302 -25.28 -12.18 14.06
N LYS A 303 -24.47 -12.18 14.90
CA LYS A 303 -24.37 -11.80 16.26
C LYS A 303 -23.73 -10.41 16.44
N PHE A 304 -24.05 -9.48 15.55
CA PHE A 304 -23.90 -8.06 15.78
C PHE A 304 -25.26 -7.41 15.84
N GLU A 305 -25.51 -6.72 16.91
CA GLU A 305 -26.63 -5.80 17.01
C GLU A 305 -26.16 -4.39 16.71
N ILE A 306 -26.93 -3.65 15.90
CA ILE A 306 -26.72 -2.21 15.72
C ILE A 306 -27.53 -1.48 16.76
N TYR A 307 -26.91 -1.12 17.85
CA TYR A 307 -27.53 -0.35 18.92
C TYR A 307 -27.52 1.14 18.54
N THR A 308 -28.69 1.77 18.58
CA THR A 308 -28.79 3.23 18.41
C THR A 308 -28.78 3.87 19.80
N VAL A 309 -27.76 4.64 20.10
CA VAL A 309 -27.58 5.34 21.39
C VAL A 309 -28.77 6.26 21.64
N LYS A 310 -29.43 6.08 22.80
CA LYS A 310 -30.56 6.90 23.26
C LYS A 310 -30.06 8.06 24.11
N GLU A 311 -30.94 9.02 24.39
CA GLU A 311 -30.65 10.05 25.39
C GLU A 311 -30.36 9.41 26.75
N ASN A 312 -29.32 9.90 27.42
CA ASN A 312 -28.83 9.41 28.73
C ASN A 312 -28.13 8.03 28.68
N ASP A 313 -27.95 7.40 27.51
CA ASP A 313 -27.10 6.22 27.45
C ASP A 313 -25.65 6.56 27.69
N THR A 314 -24.98 5.71 28.46
CA THR A 314 -23.52 5.67 28.61
C THR A 314 -23.01 4.35 28.05
N ILE A 315 -21.71 4.29 27.73
CA ILE A 315 -21.12 3.04 27.26
C ILE A 315 -21.28 1.91 28.30
N LEU A 316 -21.29 2.26 29.59
CA LEU A 316 -21.48 1.33 30.71
C LEU A 316 -22.91 0.83 30.76
N SER A 317 -23.91 1.73 30.64
CA SER A 317 -25.33 1.33 30.65
C SER A 317 -25.68 0.45 29.43
N ILE A 318 -25.05 0.72 28.28
CA ILE A 318 -25.20 -0.13 27.09
C ILE A 318 -24.56 -1.49 27.32
N ALA A 319 -23.37 -1.54 27.92
CA ALA A 319 -22.68 -2.79 28.26
C ALA A 319 -23.54 -3.66 29.20
N GLU A 320 -24.15 -3.04 30.21
CA GLU A 320 -25.07 -3.72 31.14
C GLU A 320 -26.33 -4.26 30.43
N LYS A 321 -26.95 -3.44 29.57
CA LYS A 321 -28.15 -3.83 28.78
C LYS A 321 -27.88 -4.97 27.79
N THR A 322 -26.68 -5.03 27.24
CA THR A 322 -26.33 -5.97 26.16
C THR A 322 -25.55 -7.18 26.65
N GLY A 323 -25.11 -7.19 27.92
CA GLY A 323 -24.24 -8.24 28.46
C GLY A 323 -22.80 -8.18 27.93
N VAL A 324 -22.46 -7.20 27.08
CA VAL A 324 -21.14 -7.11 26.44
C VAL A 324 -20.25 -6.13 27.18
N ASN A 325 -19.02 -6.54 27.50
CA ASN A 325 -18.07 -5.69 28.22
C ASN A 325 -17.85 -4.35 27.47
N HIS A 326 -17.92 -3.23 28.21
CA HIS A 326 -17.77 -1.89 27.64
C HIS A 326 -16.45 -1.67 26.90
N LYS A 327 -15.34 -2.33 27.29
CA LYS A 327 -14.07 -2.27 26.56
C LYS A 327 -14.18 -2.87 25.17
N ILE A 328 -14.88 -4.01 25.06
CA ILE A 328 -15.16 -4.69 23.80
C ILE A 328 -16.03 -3.81 22.90
N ILE A 329 -17.11 -3.24 23.45
CA ILE A 329 -17.95 -2.30 22.69
C ILE A 329 -17.12 -1.14 22.17
N LYS A 330 -16.22 -0.57 22.99
CA LYS A 330 -15.31 0.50 22.56
C LYS A 330 -14.38 0.09 21.44
N GLU A 331 -13.75 -1.07 21.57
CA GLU A 331 -12.82 -1.60 20.56
C GLU A 331 -13.52 -1.84 19.23
N TYR A 332 -14.66 -2.52 19.23
CA TYR A 332 -15.46 -2.76 18.03
C TYR A 332 -15.95 -1.48 17.34
N ASN A 333 -16.10 -0.40 18.10
CA ASN A 333 -16.55 0.89 17.57
C ASN A 333 -15.41 1.90 17.38
N GLY A 334 -14.17 1.55 17.69
CA GLY A 334 -13.02 2.44 17.59
C GLY A 334 -13.14 3.68 18.49
N LEU A 335 -13.71 3.53 19.69
CA LEU A 335 -13.92 4.62 20.64
C LEU A 335 -12.67 4.80 21.51
N ALA A 336 -12.04 5.95 21.41
CA ALA A 336 -10.89 6.30 22.26
C ALA A 336 -11.29 6.62 23.72
N SER A 337 -12.52 7.08 23.93
CA SER A 337 -13.08 7.44 25.25
C SER A 337 -14.43 6.76 25.48
N ASN A 338 -15.05 7.02 26.64
CA ASN A 338 -16.40 6.55 26.94
C ASN A 338 -17.49 7.49 26.38
N GLU A 339 -17.11 8.56 25.71
CA GLU A 339 -18.06 9.52 25.15
C GLU A 339 -18.79 8.94 23.93
N ILE A 340 -20.10 8.95 24.01
CA ILE A 340 -21.02 8.57 22.94
C ILE A 340 -22.10 9.64 22.80
N LYS A 341 -22.73 9.73 21.64
CA LYS A 341 -23.75 10.75 21.37
C LYS A 341 -25.10 10.12 21.08
N PRO A 342 -26.23 10.73 21.49
CA PRO A 342 -27.53 10.29 21.07
C PRO A 342 -27.62 10.11 19.55
N SER A 343 -28.35 9.11 19.10
CA SER A 343 -28.47 8.69 17.70
C SER A 343 -27.19 8.12 17.08
N GLN A 344 -26.07 8.02 17.81
CA GLN A 344 -24.89 7.30 17.36
C GLN A 344 -25.22 5.81 17.26
N LYS A 345 -24.80 5.19 16.14
CA LYS A 345 -24.94 3.74 15.97
C LYS A 345 -23.67 3.05 16.46
N LEU A 346 -23.85 2.12 17.39
CA LEU A 346 -22.79 1.24 17.90
C LEU A 346 -23.00 -0.18 17.42
N VAL A 347 -21.93 -0.82 17.02
CA VAL A 347 -21.91 -2.25 16.76
C VAL A 347 -21.67 -2.96 18.09
N ILE A 348 -22.61 -3.79 18.50
CA ILE A 348 -22.52 -4.60 19.72
C ILE A 348 -22.30 -6.06 19.26
N PRO A 349 -21.14 -6.66 19.54
CA PRO A 349 -20.92 -8.07 19.25
C PRO A 349 -21.75 -8.93 20.21
N SER A 350 -22.20 -10.11 19.76
CA SER A 350 -22.87 -11.04 20.67
C SER A 350 -21.87 -11.70 21.63
N GLU A 351 -22.40 -12.23 22.75
CA GLU A 351 -21.58 -12.93 23.76
C GLU A 351 -20.69 -14.05 23.20
N GLN A 352 -21.11 -14.74 22.16
CA GLN A 352 -20.31 -15.83 21.57
C GLN A 352 -19.08 -15.32 20.78
N ASN A 353 -19.08 -14.07 20.34
CA ASN A 353 -17.91 -13.43 19.71
C ASN A 353 -16.96 -12.78 20.74
N VAL A 354 -17.32 -12.82 22.00
CA VAL A 354 -16.57 -12.15 23.10
C VAL A 354 -15.46 -13.06 23.66
N ASN A 355 -15.50 -14.35 23.43
CA ASN A 355 -14.47 -15.28 23.91
C ASN A 355 -13.08 -15.03 23.33
N TYR A 356 -12.96 -14.27 22.26
CA TYR A 356 -11.70 -13.95 21.62
C TYR A 356 -10.87 -12.81 22.27
N LEU A 357 -11.43 -12.15 23.28
CA LEU A 357 -10.71 -11.20 24.12
C LEU A 357 -10.69 -11.67 25.58
N ALA A 358 -10.65 -12.98 25.79
CA ALA A 358 -10.51 -13.55 27.12
C ALA A 358 -9.23 -13.00 27.75
N GLN A 359 -9.38 -11.99 28.60
CA GLN A 359 -8.30 -11.53 29.44
C GLN A 359 -8.15 -12.50 30.60
N TYR A 360 -7.09 -13.32 30.54
CA TYR A 360 -6.73 -14.15 31.65
C TYR A 360 -6.03 -13.32 32.74
N ILE A 361 -6.56 -13.37 33.94
CA ILE A 361 -5.90 -12.75 35.10
C ILE A 361 -4.93 -13.77 35.67
N VAL A 362 -3.62 -13.47 35.55
CA VAL A 362 -2.55 -14.33 36.07
C VAL A 362 -2.72 -14.49 37.57
N LYS A 363 -2.84 -15.75 38.01
CA LYS A 363 -2.95 -16.13 39.42
C LYS A 363 -1.56 -16.44 39.97
N SER A 364 -1.47 -16.47 41.30
CA SER A 364 -0.23 -16.89 41.95
C SER A 364 0.08 -18.36 41.62
N GLY A 365 1.26 -18.61 41.05
CA GLY A 365 1.70 -19.93 40.62
C GLY A 365 1.51 -20.21 39.12
N ASP A 366 0.82 -19.38 38.36
CA ASP A 366 0.67 -19.53 36.91
C ASP A 366 2.00 -19.21 36.21
N THR A 367 2.33 -20.04 35.21
CA THR A 367 3.39 -19.74 34.23
C THR A 367 2.76 -19.41 32.86
N LEU A 368 3.46 -18.64 32.06
CA LEU A 368 3.00 -18.36 30.69
C LEU A 368 2.87 -19.63 29.84
N GLY A 369 3.68 -20.65 30.13
CA GLY A 369 3.58 -21.95 29.48
C GLY A 369 2.28 -22.69 29.82
N GLU A 370 1.85 -22.67 31.07
CA GLU A 370 0.55 -23.26 31.48
C GLU A 370 -0.64 -22.48 30.92
N VAL A 371 -0.52 -21.15 30.86
CA VAL A 371 -1.56 -20.31 30.25
C VAL A 371 -1.64 -20.56 28.74
N SER A 372 -0.48 -20.68 28.07
CA SER A 372 -0.38 -21.05 26.66
C SER A 372 -1.06 -22.39 26.35
N GLN A 373 -0.78 -23.43 27.14
CA GLN A 373 -1.42 -24.73 27.01
C GLN A 373 -2.94 -24.68 27.30
N LYS A 374 -3.33 -23.92 28.31
CA LYS A 374 -4.75 -23.79 28.72
C LYS A 374 -5.61 -23.16 27.63
N PHE A 375 -5.04 -22.25 26.82
CA PHE A 375 -5.74 -21.54 25.76
C PHE A 375 -5.37 -22.03 24.37
N ASP A 376 -4.58 -23.10 24.26
CA ASP A 376 -4.09 -23.68 23.00
C ASP A 376 -3.43 -22.67 22.07
N VAL A 377 -2.64 -21.76 22.66
CA VAL A 377 -1.91 -20.68 21.95
C VAL A 377 -0.44 -20.92 22.04
N ALA A 378 0.31 -20.68 20.98
CA ALA A 378 1.77 -20.79 21.05
C ALA A 378 2.35 -19.79 22.07
N LEU A 379 3.30 -20.24 22.91
CA LEU A 379 3.89 -19.43 23.96
C LEU A 379 4.48 -18.12 23.45
N GLU A 380 5.07 -18.15 22.26
CA GLU A 380 5.65 -16.96 21.63
C GLU A 380 4.57 -15.98 21.17
N ASP A 381 3.43 -16.45 20.66
CA ASP A 381 2.29 -15.61 20.28
C ASP A 381 1.66 -14.97 21.52
N LEU A 382 1.55 -15.71 22.62
CA LEU A 382 1.08 -15.19 23.90
C LEU A 382 2.01 -14.09 24.45
N LYS A 383 3.32 -14.27 24.36
CA LYS A 383 4.31 -13.26 24.75
C LYS A 383 4.23 -12.01 23.87
N GLU A 384 4.19 -12.20 22.56
CA GLU A 384 4.12 -11.09 21.59
C GLU A 384 2.84 -10.27 21.74
N ALA A 385 1.68 -10.92 21.90
CA ALA A 385 0.38 -10.27 22.09
C ALA A 385 0.34 -9.41 23.37
N ASN A 386 1.15 -9.76 24.38
CA ASN A 386 1.18 -9.06 25.66
C ASN A 386 2.44 -8.20 25.86
N THR A 387 3.30 -8.07 24.84
CA THR A 387 4.56 -7.31 24.90
C THR A 387 5.50 -7.78 26.03
N LEU A 388 5.54 -9.09 26.30
CA LEU A 388 6.32 -9.67 27.40
C LEU A 388 7.70 -10.09 26.91
N MET A 389 8.74 -9.62 27.57
CA MET A 389 10.13 -9.99 27.25
C MET A 389 10.62 -11.27 27.97
N SER A 390 9.88 -11.77 28.96
CA SER A 390 10.26 -12.95 29.76
C SER A 390 9.09 -13.87 30.03
N SER A 391 9.39 -15.13 30.40
CA SER A 391 8.38 -16.15 30.70
C SER A 391 7.66 -15.98 32.05
N ASN A 392 8.00 -14.95 32.83
CA ASN A 392 7.41 -14.69 34.14
C ASN A 392 6.38 -13.56 34.04
N GLY A 393 5.09 -13.91 34.03
CA GLY A 393 4.02 -12.93 34.21
C GLY A 393 3.95 -12.42 35.65
N SER A 394 3.67 -11.13 35.82
CA SER A 394 3.45 -10.57 37.16
C SER A 394 2.07 -11.01 37.69
N ILE A 395 1.98 -11.40 38.97
CA ILE A 395 0.72 -11.74 39.63
C ILE A 395 -0.26 -10.57 39.48
N GLY A 396 -1.49 -10.85 39.05
CA GLY A 396 -2.52 -9.84 38.80
C GLY A 396 -2.44 -9.16 37.44
N ALA A 397 -1.42 -9.45 36.61
CA ALA A 397 -1.37 -8.97 35.25
C ALA A 397 -2.52 -9.61 34.43
N LYS A 398 -3.18 -8.78 33.60
CA LYS A 398 -4.18 -9.26 32.64
C LYS A 398 -3.46 -9.63 31.36
N LEU A 399 -3.44 -10.91 31.05
CA LEU A 399 -2.95 -11.41 29.77
C LEU A 399 -4.11 -11.47 28.77
N ALA A 400 -3.90 -10.95 27.57
CA ALA A 400 -4.75 -11.25 26.43
C ALA A 400 -4.37 -12.65 25.94
N ALA A 401 -5.22 -13.63 26.21
CA ALA A 401 -5.14 -14.94 25.58
C ALA A 401 -5.80 -14.79 24.21
N THR A 402 -5.01 -14.69 23.17
CA THR A 402 -5.48 -14.78 21.79
C THR A 402 -5.35 -16.23 21.37
N GLU A 403 -6.46 -16.95 21.26
CA GLU A 403 -6.51 -18.19 20.48
C GLU A 403 -6.16 -17.93 19.02
#